data_1270ddc0c5e24c4ef8b50d874a901b1e
#
_entry.id   1270ddc0c5e24c4ef8b50d874a901b1e
#
_cell.length_a   1.000
_cell.length_b   1.000
_cell.length_c   1.000
_cell.angle_alpha   90.00
_cell.angle_beta   90.00
_cell.angle_gamma   90.00
#
_symmetry.space_group_name_H-M   'P 1'
#
loop_
_entity.id
_entity.type
_entity.pdbx_description
1 polymer ?
#
loop_
_entity_poly.entity_id
_entity_poly.type
_entity_poly.pdbx_seq_one_letter_code
_entity_poly.pdbx_strand_id
1 'polypeptide(L)'
;MATISEREATQVEAANAGGRTPVVFIHGLWLLASSWQRWADLFDQAGYAPVLAEWPDDPATVEEARANPDVFAGKTVGQVSDHMADVIGVLNKKPAVVGHSFGGLIAQNVAGRGISAATVAVDPAPFKGVLPLPIAALRATLPVTRNPLNRGRAVTLTPDQFRYGWANAVDPEEAKALYEEFHVAAPGLPIFQAAIANLNPGAETRVDAKNPDRGPLLIFTGEKDHAVPPAMSNAAYKKQKHNPGVTELAEMPNRGHSLIIDSGWREVADKSLEFVKRFA
;
A
#
# COMPACT_ATOMS: atom_id res chain seq x y z
N MET A 1 -21.24 -1.14 -3.73
CA MET A 1 -20.08 -2.01 -3.90
C MET A 1 -19.34 -1.52 -5.13
N ALA A 2 -18.05 -1.31 -5.04
CA ALA A 2 -17.25 -1.07 -6.24
C ALA A 2 -17.27 -2.36 -7.09
N THR A 3 -17.40 -2.22 -8.39
CA THR A 3 -17.39 -3.39 -9.29
C THR A 3 -15.93 -3.82 -9.45
N ILE A 4 -15.64 -5.11 -9.27
CA ILE A 4 -14.32 -5.69 -9.58
C ILE A 4 -14.05 -5.45 -11.05
N SER A 5 -12.87 -4.95 -11.42
CA SER A 5 -12.51 -4.67 -12.79
C SER A 5 -12.39 -5.97 -13.61
N GLU A 6 -12.50 -5.89 -14.94
CA GLU A 6 -12.28 -7.05 -15.81
C GLU A 6 -10.86 -7.62 -15.66
N ARG A 7 -9.87 -6.75 -15.43
CA ARG A 7 -8.48 -7.16 -15.18
C ARG A 7 -8.32 -7.93 -13.87
N GLU A 8 -8.95 -7.45 -12.80
CA GLU A 8 -8.98 -8.14 -11.51
C GLU A 8 -9.75 -9.46 -11.60
N ALA A 9 -10.92 -9.47 -12.26
CA ALA A 9 -11.72 -10.68 -12.45
C ALA A 9 -10.92 -11.77 -13.17
N THR A 10 -10.20 -11.42 -14.24
CA THR A 10 -9.34 -12.34 -14.98
C THR A 10 -8.24 -12.96 -14.09
N GLN A 11 -7.59 -12.14 -13.25
CA GLN A 11 -6.54 -12.61 -12.34
C GLN A 11 -7.13 -13.52 -11.23
N VAL A 12 -8.30 -13.15 -10.69
CA VAL A 12 -9.03 -13.96 -9.69
C VAL A 12 -9.44 -15.30 -10.27
N GLU A 13 -10.00 -15.34 -11.49
CA GLU A 13 -10.36 -16.58 -12.17
C GLU A 13 -9.14 -17.47 -12.38
N ALA A 14 -8.02 -16.93 -12.83
CA ALA A 14 -6.77 -17.67 -12.99
C ALA A 14 -6.23 -18.20 -11.66
N ALA A 15 -6.27 -17.41 -10.59
CA ALA A 15 -5.87 -17.83 -9.25
C ALA A 15 -6.76 -18.97 -8.72
N ASN A 16 -8.08 -18.86 -8.91
CA ASN A 16 -9.05 -19.87 -8.49
C ASN A 16 -8.91 -21.20 -9.27
N ALA A 17 -8.67 -21.11 -10.59
CA ALA A 17 -8.47 -22.28 -11.44
C ALA A 17 -7.15 -23.01 -11.15
N GLY A 18 -6.09 -22.27 -10.82
CA GLY A 18 -4.75 -22.81 -10.59
C GLY A 18 -4.58 -23.53 -9.26
N GLY A 19 -5.47 -23.36 -8.30
CA GLY A 19 -5.44 -24.00 -6.98
C GLY A 19 -4.24 -23.59 -6.09
N ARG A 20 -3.39 -22.66 -6.55
CA ARG A 20 -2.27 -22.09 -5.79
C ARG A 20 -2.78 -21.12 -4.72
N THR A 21 -1.97 -20.82 -3.70
CA THR A 21 -2.29 -19.79 -2.71
C THR A 21 -2.26 -18.41 -3.37
N PRO A 22 -3.35 -17.61 -3.31
CA PRO A 22 -3.35 -16.27 -3.88
C PRO A 22 -2.49 -15.32 -3.05
N VAL A 23 -1.88 -14.33 -3.72
CA VAL A 23 -1.23 -13.18 -3.08
C VAL A 23 -1.77 -11.90 -3.71
N VAL A 24 -2.47 -11.10 -2.91
CA VAL A 24 -3.06 -9.83 -3.35
C VAL A 24 -2.07 -8.71 -3.06
N PHE A 25 -1.69 -7.95 -4.08
CA PHE A 25 -0.81 -6.80 -3.99
C PHE A 25 -1.61 -5.51 -4.07
N ILE A 26 -1.42 -4.60 -3.10
CA ILE A 26 -2.17 -3.34 -2.97
C ILE A 26 -1.20 -2.17 -3.05
N HIS A 27 -1.30 -1.36 -4.11
CA HIS A 27 -0.44 -0.19 -4.29
C HIS A 27 -0.86 0.99 -3.40
N GLY A 28 0.07 1.94 -3.22
CA GLY A 28 -0.17 3.20 -2.51
C GLY A 28 -0.62 4.33 -3.44
N LEU A 29 -0.69 5.55 -2.91
CA LEU A 29 -0.95 6.75 -3.70
C LEU A 29 0.18 6.96 -4.73
N TRP A 30 -0.15 7.62 -5.85
CA TRP A 30 0.76 7.98 -6.95
C TRP A 30 1.36 6.82 -7.74
N LEU A 31 0.88 5.59 -7.52
CA LEU A 31 1.23 4.39 -8.28
C LEU A 31 -0.04 3.73 -8.85
N LEU A 32 0.16 2.78 -9.75
CA LEU A 32 -0.84 1.83 -10.22
C LEU A 32 -0.47 0.40 -9.78
N ALA A 33 -1.41 -0.53 -9.92
CA ALA A 33 -1.20 -1.94 -9.64
C ALA A 33 -0.02 -2.54 -10.42
N SER A 34 0.28 -2.03 -11.62
CA SER A 34 1.42 -2.42 -12.45
C SER A 34 2.79 -2.20 -11.77
N SER A 35 2.89 -1.33 -10.76
CA SER A 35 4.11 -1.15 -9.96
C SER A 35 4.56 -2.43 -9.23
N TRP A 36 3.67 -3.38 -9.06
CA TRP A 36 3.92 -4.67 -8.44
C TRP A 36 4.34 -5.78 -9.41
N GLN A 37 4.45 -5.51 -10.73
CA GLN A 37 4.67 -6.58 -11.72
C GLN A 37 5.91 -7.43 -11.40
N ARG A 38 7.03 -6.79 -11.05
CA ARG A 38 8.27 -7.52 -10.69
C ARG A 38 8.10 -8.43 -9.45
N TRP A 39 7.26 -8.01 -8.49
CA TRP A 39 6.91 -8.81 -7.32
C TRP A 39 5.97 -9.96 -7.69
N ALA A 40 4.98 -9.69 -8.53
CA ALA A 40 4.07 -10.72 -9.04
C ALA A 40 4.83 -11.85 -9.73
N ASP A 41 5.77 -11.50 -10.63
CA ASP A 41 6.62 -12.47 -11.33
C ASP A 41 7.45 -13.32 -10.34
N LEU A 42 8.01 -12.69 -9.29
CA LEU A 42 8.75 -13.41 -8.24
C LEU A 42 7.87 -14.39 -7.46
N PHE A 43 6.68 -13.96 -7.07
CA PHE A 43 5.76 -14.80 -6.30
C PHE A 43 5.15 -15.90 -7.17
N ASP A 44 4.87 -15.64 -8.45
CA ASP A 44 4.42 -16.64 -9.41
C ASP A 44 5.46 -17.76 -9.59
N GLN A 45 6.74 -17.40 -9.78
CA GLN A 45 7.86 -18.34 -9.84
C GLN A 45 8.03 -19.15 -8.54
N ALA A 46 7.62 -18.59 -7.40
CA ALA A 46 7.64 -19.25 -6.10
C ALA A 46 6.41 -20.16 -5.85
N GLY A 47 5.48 -20.24 -6.81
CA GLY A 47 4.31 -21.13 -6.76
C GLY A 47 3.04 -20.51 -6.17
N TYR A 48 3.01 -19.19 -6.02
CA TYR A 48 1.81 -18.44 -5.63
C TYR A 48 1.00 -17.98 -6.85
N ALA A 49 -0.23 -17.53 -6.63
CA ALA A 49 -1.07 -16.92 -7.65
C ALA A 49 -1.22 -15.41 -7.37
N PRO A 50 -0.42 -14.54 -8.03
CA PRO A 50 -0.48 -13.10 -7.79
C PRO A 50 -1.78 -12.50 -8.33
N VAL A 51 -2.34 -11.55 -7.57
CA VAL A 51 -3.45 -10.68 -7.97
C VAL A 51 -3.03 -9.24 -7.71
N LEU A 52 -2.85 -8.48 -8.76
CA LEU A 52 -2.51 -7.05 -8.70
C LEU A 52 -3.81 -6.26 -8.56
N ALA A 53 -4.21 -5.98 -7.31
CA ALA A 53 -5.45 -5.30 -7.03
C ALA A 53 -5.36 -3.79 -7.34
N GLU A 54 -6.40 -3.28 -7.96
CA GLU A 54 -6.53 -1.89 -8.40
C GLU A 54 -7.31 -1.06 -7.38
N TRP A 55 -7.06 0.24 -7.33
CA TRP A 55 -8.03 1.12 -6.69
C TRP A 55 -9.23 1.28 -7.64
N PRO A 56 -10.44 1.51 -7.11
CA PRO A 56 -11.62 1.67 -7.98
C PRO A 56 -11.38 2.68 -9.11
N ASP A 57 -11.71 2.28 -10.34
CA ASP A 57 -11.57 3.05 -11.59
C ASP A 57 -10.12 3.36 -12.01
N ASP A 58 -9.12 2.66 -11.50
CA ASP A 58 -7.74 2.85 -11.95
C ASP A 58 -7.58 2.55 -13.44
N PRO A 59 -6.91 3.44 -14.19
CA PRO A 59 -6.55 3.18 -15.59
C PRO A 59 -5.60 1.98 -15.72
N ALA A 60 -5.59 1.36 -16.89
CA ALA A 60 -4.75 0.19 -17.13
C ALA A 60 -3.24 0.54 -17.20
N THR A 61 -2.92 1.73 -17.66
CA THR A 61 -1.54 2.15 -17.92
C THR A 61 -1.23 3.51 -17.31
N VAL A 62 0.06 3.76 -17.06
CA VAL A 62 0.56 5.06 -16.61
C VAL A 62 0.26 6.16 -17.63
N GLU A 63 0.30 5.84 -18.92
CA GLU A 63 -0.03 6.78 -20.00
C GLU A 63 -1.50 7.21 -19.93
N GLU A 64 -2.44 6.27 -19.83
CA GLU A 64 -3.86 6.54 -19.67
C GLU A 64 -4.15 7.36 -18.40
N ALA A 65 -3.51 7.01 -17.28
CA ALA A 65 -3.62 7.71 -16.02
C ALA A 65 -3.15 9.16 -16.10
N ARG A 66 -2.08 9.43 -16.84
CA ARG A 66 -1.57 10.79 -17.07
C ARG A 66 -2.44 11.58 -18.04
N ALA A 67 -3.06 10.91 -19.01
CA ALA A 67 -3.99 11.55 -19.93
C ALA A 67 -5.31 11.96 -19.26
N ASN A 68 -5.74 11.24 -18.23
CA ASN A 68 -6.97 11.52 -17.48
C ASN A 68 -6.74 11.48 -15.96
N PRO A 69 -6.01 12.44 -15.38
CA PRO A 69 -5.67 12.41 -13.95
C PRO A 69 -6.89 12.55 -13.02
N ASP A 70 -7.99 13.15 -13.49
CA ASP A 70 -9.19 13.39 -12.67
C ASP A 70 -9.93 12.11 -12.27
N VAL A 71 -9.68 10.98 -12.93
CA VAL A 71 -10.25 9.67 -12.59
C VAL A 71 -9.94 9.25 -11.15
N PHE A 72 -8.82 9.70 -10.60
CA PHE A 72 -8.41 9.41 -9.23
C PHE A 72 -9.13 10.25 -8.17
N ALA A 73 -9.85 11.31 -8.56
CA ALA A 73 -10.46 12.25 -7.60
C ALA A 73 -11.49 11.57 -6.70
N GLY A 74 -11.56 12.01 -5.42
CA GLY A 74 -12.63 11.65 -4.49
C GLY A 74 -12.60 10.24 -3.91
N LYS A 75 -11.62 9.41 -4.22
CA LYS A 75 -11.49 8.05 -3.63
C LYS A 75 -11.18 8.16 -2.14
N THR A 76 -11.84 7.33 -1.31
CA THR A 76 -11.63 7.26 0.13
C THR A 76 -10.90 5.98 0.54
N VAL A 77 -10.27 5.99 1.71
CA VAL A 77 -9.64 4.79 2.29
C VAL A 77 -10.68 3.68 2.52
N GLY A 78 -11.91 4.04 2.93
CA GLY A 78 -13.00 3.09 3.14
C GLY A 78 -13.42 2.40 1.85
N GLN A 79 -13.67 3.19 0.78
CA GLN A 79 -14.03 2.64 -0.53
C GLN A 79 -13.00 1.66 -1.06
N VAL A 80 -11.71 1.99 -0.95
CA VAL A 80 -10.63 1.10 -1.41
C VAL A 80 -10.53 -0.14 -0.50
N SER A 81 -10.66 0.02 0.82
CA SER A 81 -10.63 -1.12 1.75
C SER A 81 -11.80 -2.10 1.51
N ASP A 82 -12.97 -1.58 1.17
CA ASP A 82 -14.14 -2.40 0.85
C ASP A 82 -13.99 -3.09 -0.50
N HIS A 83 -13.45 -2.37 -1.51
CA HIS A 83 -13.12 -2.97 -2.79
C HIS A 83 -12.12 -4.13 -2.64
N MET A 84 -11.05 -3.96 -1.85
CA MET A 84 -10.11 -5.05 -1.57
C MET A 84 -10.78 -6.25 -0.90
N ALA A 85 -11.73 -5.98 0.01
CA ALA A 85 -12.51 -7.06 0.63
C ALA A 85 -13.41 -7.78 -0.39
N ASP A 86 -13.99 -7.07 -1.36
CA ASP A 86 -14.77 -7.66 -2.45
C ASP A 86 -13.88 -8.54 -3.34
N VAL A 87 -12.69 -8.06 -3.75
CA VAL A 87 -11.70 -8.85 -4.53
C VAL A 87 -11.28 -10.12 -3.78
N ILE A 88 -10.98 -9.99 -2.49
CA ILE A 88 -10.60 -11.14 -1.64
C ILE A 88 -11.78 -12.10 -1.47
N GLY A 89 -13.00 -11.57 -1.34
CA GLY A 89 -14.21 -12.35 -1.12
C GLY A 89 -14.58 -13.31 -2.26
N VAL A 90 -14.06 -13.09 -3.47
CA VAL A 90 -14.29 -13.98 -4.64
C VAL A 90 -13.15 -14.94 -4.89
N LEU A 91 -12.10 -14.92 -4.07
CA LEU A 91 -11.03 -15.92 -4.09
C LEU A 91 -11.46 -17.20 -3.36
N ASN A 92 -11.18 -18.36 -3.93
CA ASN A 92 -11.49 -19.65 -3.34
C ASN A 92 -10.64 -19.99 -2.10
N LYS A 93 -9.47 -19.33 -1.96
CA LYS A 93 -8.55 -19.49 -0.82
C LYS A 93 -8.26 -18.13 -0.21
N LYS A 94 -8.14 -18.11 1.12
CA LYS A 94 -7.71 -16.91 1.87
C LYS A 94 -6.30 -16.51 1.43
N PRO A 95 -6.10 -15.28 0.87
CA PRO A 95 -4.83 -14.90 0.29
C PRO A 95 -3.80 -14.44 1.33
N ALA A 96 -2.52 -14.46 0.99
CA ALA A 96 -1.59 -13.50 1.56
C ALA A 96 -1.86 -12.12 0.96
N VAL A 97 -1.58 -11.05 1.71
CA VAL A 97 -1.79 -9.67 1.27
C VAL A 97 -0.51 -8.86 1.46
N VAL A 98 -0.05 -8.20 0.42
CA VAL A 98 1.13 -7.32 0.45
C VAL A 98 0.70 -5.93 0.03
N GLY A 99 0.94 -4.92 0.89
CA GLY A 99 0.56 -3.54 0.57
C GLY A 99 1.65 -2.55 0.90
N HIS A 100 1.72 -1.47 0.11
CA HIS A 100 2.71 -0.41 0.27
C HIS A 100 2.05 0.93 0.57
N SER A 101 2.61 1.71 1.48
CA SER A 101 2.12 3.06 1.81
C SER A 101 0.64 3.04 2.24
N PHE A 102 -0.27 3.74 1.56
CA PHE A 102 -1.72 3.60 1.78
C PHE A 102 -2.22 2.19 1.49
N GLY A 103 -1.65 1.48 0.51
CA GLY A 103 -1.92 0.05 0.32
C GLY A 103 -1.50 -0.79 1.53
N GLY A 104 -0.43 -0.40 2.23
CA GLY A 104 -0.01 -1.01 3.50
C GLY A 104 -0.96 -0.72 4.67
N LEU A 105 -1.58 0.44 4.70
CA LEU A 105 -2.69 0.74 5.62
C LEU A 105 -3.90 -0.14 5.31
N ILE A 106 -4.28 -0.25 4.04
CA ILE A 106 -5.40 -1.07 3.57
C ILE A 106 -5.13 -2.55 3.84
N ALA A 107 -3.91 -3.05 3.60
CA ALA A 107 -3.52 -4.41 3.95
C ALA A 107 -3.70 -4.71 5.45
N GLN A 108 -3.34 -3.77 6.33
CA GLN A 108 -3.60 -3.90 7.76
C GLN A 108 -5.09 -3.85 8.10
N ASN A 109 -5.90 -3.06 7.37
CA ASN A 109 -7.36 -3.05 7.54
C ASN A 109 -7.96 -4.41 7.14
N VAL A 110 -7.57 -4.95 6.00
CA VAL A 110 -7.93 -6.30 5.52
C VAL A 110 -7.55 -7.38 6.53
N ALA A 111 -6.33 -7.30 7.08
CA ALA A 111 -5.88 -8.19 8.16
C ALA A 111 -6.78 -8.06 9.40
N GLY A 112 -7.08 -6.83 9.82
CA GLY A 112 -7.98 -6.55 10.94
C GLY A 112 -9.41 -7.08 10.73
N ARG A 113 -9.85 -7.27 9.49
CA ARG A 113 -11.13 -7.94 9.15
C ARG A 113 -11.02 -9.47 9.21
N GLY A 114 -9.83 -10.05 9.41
CA GLY A 114 -9.60 -11.49 9.47
C GLY A 114 -9.65 -12.20 8.12
N ILE A 115 -9.50 -11.50 7.01
CA ILE A 115 -9.66 -12.05 5.64
C ILE A 115 -8.34 -12.29 4.88
N SER A 116 -7.18 -12.09 5.52
CA SER A 116 -5.85 -12.44 4.97
C SER A 116 -5.22 -13.62 5.73
N ALA A 117 -4.54 -14.53 5.03
CA ALA A 117 -3.80 -15.64 5.64
C ALA A 117 -2.49 -15.15 6.29
N ALA A 118 -1.79 -14.24 5.64
CA ALA A 118 -0.63 -13.52 6.12
C ALA A 118 -0.62 -12.12 5.51
N THR A 119 -0.02 -11.14 6.19
CA THR A 119 -0.01 -9.75 5.71
C THR A 119 1.39 -9.16 5.78
N VAL A 120 1.79 -8.49 4.72
CA VAL A 120 3.01 -7.68 4.65
C VAL A 120 2.61 -6.23 4.38
N ALA A 121 2.99 -5.32 5.27
CA ALA A 121 2.74 -3.89 5.15
C ALA A 121 4.08 -3.15 5.00
N VAL A 122 4.36 -2.65 3.81
CA VAL A 122 5.61 -1.99 3.47
C VAL A 122 5.43 -0.49 3.61
N ASP A 123 6.20 0.15 4.49
CA ASP A 123 6.12 1.57 4.82
C ASP A 123 4.66 2.08 4.95
N PRO A 124 3.83 1.42 5.81
CA PRO A 124 2.39 1.64 5.80
C PRO A 124 2.01 3.03 6.27
N ALA A 125 1.12 3.72 5.53
CA ALA A 125 0.51 4.95 5.99
C ALA A 125 -0.18 4.75 7.36
N PRO A 126 -0.22 5.80 8.21
CA PRO A 126 -0.67 5.67 9.59
C PRO A 126 -2.17 5.38 9.68
N PHE A 127 -2.53 4.35 10.44
CA PHE A 127 -3.92 4.13 10.83
C PHE A 127 -4.31 4.93 12.08
N LYS A 128 -5.62 5.06 12.32
CA LYS A 128 -6.14 5.75 13.50
C LYS A 128 -5.51 5.22 14.80
N GLY A 129 -4.92 6.14 15.55
CA GLY A 129 -4.21 5.84 16.81
C GLY A 129 -2.69 5.84 16.67
N VAL A 130 -2.13 5.88 15.46
CA VAL A 130 -0.72 6.22 15.23
C VAL A 130 -0.57 7.72 15.42
N LEU A 131 0.23 8.13 16.42
CA LEU A 131 0.32 9.54 16.81
C LEU A 131 1.52 10.29 16.25
N PRO A 132 2.71 9.68 16.01
CA PRO A 132 3.85 10.43 15.50
C PRO A 132 3.54 11.12 14.17
N LEU A 133 3.90 12.39 14.07
CA LEU A 133 3.77 13.19 12.87
C LEU A 133 5.09 13.94 12.61
N PRO A 134 6.13 13.24 12.10
CA PRO A 134 7.44 13.82 11.84
C PRO A 134 7.38 14.96 10.81
N ILE A 135 8.29 15.93 10.93
CA ILE A 135 8.38 17.08 10.01
C ILE A 135 8.58 16.63 8.56
N ALA A 136 9.34 15.55 8.33
CA ALA A 136 9.53 14.98 6.99
C ALA A 136 8.18 14.58 6.36
N ALA A 137 7.33 13.85 7.11
CA ALA A 137 6.01 13.45 6.64
C ALA A 137 5.09 14.65 6.36
N LEU A 138 5.11 15.67 7.24
CA LEU A 138 4.37 16.92 7.01
C LEU A 138 4.79 17.57 5.70
N ARG A 139 6.11 17.67 5.46
CA ARG A 139 6.64 18.24 4.24
C ARG A 139 6.31 17.41 3.00
N ALA A 140 6.37 16.06 3.10
CA ALA A 140 6.01 15.16 2.01
C ALA A 140 4.53 15.26 1.61
N THR A 141 3.64 15.51 2.59
CA THR A 141 2.19 15.67 2.33
C THR A 141 1.77 17.11 1.99
N LEU A 142 2.66 18.09 2.13
CA LEU A 142 2.35 19.50 1.88
C LEU A 142 1.82 19.79 0.46
N PRO A 143 2.28 19.15 -0.62
CA PRO A 143 1.70 19.33 -1.95
C PRO A 143 0.18 19.14 -1.99
N VAL A 144 -0.34 18.23 -1.16
CA VAL A 144 -1.77 17.95 -1.03
C VAL A 144 -2.42 18.87 0.00
N THR A 145 -1.87 18.93 1.22
CA THR A 145 -2.53 19.54 2.39
C THR A 145 -2.56 21.07 2.37
N ARG A 146 -1.63 21.74 1.63
CA ARG A 146 -1.59 23.19 1.51
C ARG A 146 -2.84 23.82 0.87
N ASN A 147 -3.61 23.01 0.10
CA ASN A 147 -4.86 23.47 -0.51
C ASN A 147 -6.01 22.55 -0.08
N PRO A 148 -6.95 23.04 0.77
CA PRO A 148 -8.09 22.24 1.22
C PRO A 148 -8.99 21.72 0.09
N LEU A 149 -9.01 22.35 -1.08
CA LEU A 149 -9.78 21.88 -2.25
C LEU A 149 -9.25 20.56 -2.80
N ASN A 150 -8.00 20.20 -2.50
CA ASN A 150 -7.42 18.91 -2.88
C ASN A 150 -8.13 17.70 -2.22
N ARG A 151 -8.98 17.92 -1.24
CA ARG A 151 -9.87 16.85 -0.71
C ARG A 151 -10.77 16.25 -1.79
N GLY A 152 -11.20 17.04 -2.76
CA GLY A 152 -12.06 16.57 -3.85
C GLY A 152 -11.36 16.40 -5.19
N ARG A 153 -10.03 16.47 -5.21
CA ARG A 153 -9.24 16.48 -6.44
C ARG A 153 -8.20 15.37 -6.46
N ALA A 154 -7.77 15.02 -7.68
CA ALA A 154 -6.51 14.32 -7.88
C ALA A 154 -5.35 15.32 -7.81
N VAL A 155 -4.21 14.87 -7.29
CA VAL A 155 -2.99 15.68 -7.11
C VAL A 155 -1.81 14.96 -7.74
N THR A 156 -1.14 15.64 -8.65
CA THR A 156 0.11 15.20 -9.27
C THR A 156 1.29 15.85 -8.53
N LEU A 157 2.30 15.07 -8.18
CA LEU A 157 3.54 15.60 -7.61
C LEU A 157 4.46 16.10 -8.73
N THR A 158 5.21 17.16 -8.46
CA THR A 158 6.34 17.50 -9.32
C THR A 158 7.50 16.50 -9.13
N PRO A 159 8.46 16.39 -10.06
CA PRO A 159 9.64 15.53 -9.88
C PRO A 159 10.38 15.79 -8.56
N ASP A 160 10.55 17.06 -8.15
CA ASP A 160 11.21 17.41 -6.89
C ASP A 160 10.40 16.99 -5.65
N GLN A 161 9.07 17.09 -5.72
CA GLN A 161 8.18 16.64 -4.65
C GLN A 161 8.19 15.11 -4.51
N PHE A 162 8.15 14.41 -5.62
CA PHE A 162 8.30 12.95 -5.67
C PHE A 162 9.67 12.53 -5.13
N ARG A 163 10.75 13.14 -5.61
CA ARG A 163 12.09 12.86 -5.11
C ARG A 163 12.19 13.08 -3.61
N TYR A 164 11.65 14.19 -3.09
CA TYR A 164 11.69 14.46 -1.65
C TYR A 164 10.95 13.41 -0.82
N GLY A 165 9.71 13.09 -1.19
CA GLY A 165 8.84 12.24 -0.37
C GLY A 165 9.07 10.75 -0.61
N TRP A 166 9.38 10.36 -1.86
CA TRP A 166 9.40 8.97 -2.29
C TRP A 166 10.82 8.43 -2.54
N ALA A 167 11.59 9.16 -3.32
CA ALA A 167 12.84 8.68 -3.89
C ALA A 167 14.05 9.45 -3.32
N ASN A 168 13.99 9.85 -2.05
CA ASN A 168 15.02 10.63 -1.38
C ASN A 168 16.29 9.83 -1.04
N ALA A 169 16.20 8.51 -1.04
CA ALA A 169 17.31 7.61 -0.66
C ALA A 169 17.98 6.92 -1.86
N VAL A 170 17.56 7.23 -3.08
CA VAL A 170 18.23 6.81 -4.32
C VAL A 170 18.91 8.00 -4.98
N ASP A 171 19.77 7.74 -5.96
CA ASP A 171 20.41 8.84 -6.70
C ASP A 171 19.41 9.64 -7.56
N PRO A 172 19.78 10.86 -8.01
CA PRO A 172 18.86 11.71 -8.76
C PRO A 172 18.40 11.14 -10.11
N GLU A 173 19.23 10.34 -10.75
CA GLU A 173 18.95 9.73 -12.06
C GLU A 173 17.93 8.60 -11.88
N GLU A 174 18.14 7.75 -10.89
CA GLU A 174 17.18 6.71 -10.51
C GLU A 174 15.84 7.33 -10.07
N ALA A 175 15.88 8.37 -9.23
CA ALA A 175 14.65 9.06 -8.79
C ALA A 175 13.84 9.63 -9.98
N LYS A 176 14.52 10.15 -11.00
CA LYS A 176 13.89 10.63 -12.23
C LYS A 176 13.29 9.48 -13.04
N ALA A 177 14.02 8.39 -13.21
CA ALA A 177 13.54 7.21 -13.92
C ALA A 177 12.30 6.61 -13.25
N LEU A 178 12.29 6.48 -11.92
CA LEU A 178 11.13 6.02 -11.14
C LEU A 178 9.92 6.94 -11.31
N TYR A 179 10.13 8.26 -11.33
CA TYR A 179 9.06 9.22 -11.60
C TYR A 179 8.49 9.05 -13.00
N GLU A 180 9.34 8.91 -14.00
CA GLU A 180 8.94 8.76 -15.40
C GLU A 180 8.23 7.43 -15.65
N GLU A 181 8.64 6.37 -14.98
CA GLU A 181 8.07 5.02 -15.16
C GLU A 181 6.75 4.84 -14.41
N PHE A 182 6.67 5.26 -13.14
CA PHE A 182 5.59 4.84 -12.25
C PHE A 182 4.62 5.94 -11.82
N HIS A 183 5.07 7.22 -11.77
CA HIS A 183 4.27 8.26 -11.12
C HIS A 183 3.00 8.61 -11.92
N VAL A 184 1.87 8.58 -11.22
CA VAL A 184 0.57 9.04 -11.69
C VAL A 184 -0.06 10.01 -10.68
N ALA A 185 -1.18 10.65 -11.02
CA ALA A 185 -1.95 11.43 -10.04
C ALA A 185 -2.55 10.51 -8.96
N ALA A 186 -2.89 11.07 -7.81
CA ALA A 186 -3.52 10.33 -6.73
C ALA A 186 -4.64 11.16 -6.07
N PRO A 187 -5.65 10.52 -5.47
CA PRO A 187 -6.68 11.23 -4.72
C PRO A 187 -6.06 11.94 -3.51
N GLY A 188 -6.42 13.21 -3.31
CA GLY A 188 -5.96 13.95 -2.13
C GLY A 188 -6.67 13.54 -0.85
N LEU A 189 -7.90 13.05 -0.94
CA LEU A 189 -8.77 12.76 0.21
C LEU A 189 -8.15 11.80 1.23
N PRO A 190 -7.51 10.68 0.88
CA PRO A 190 -6.89 9.78 1.84
C PRO A 190 -5.87 10.44 2.77
N ILE A 191 -5.10 11.41 2.26
CA ILE A 191 -4.14 12.18 3.08
C ILE A 191 -4.86 13.03 4.12
N PHE A 192 -5.95 13.71 3.75
CA PHE A 192 -6.78 14.44 4.72
C PHE A 192 -7.45 13.50 5.73
N GLN A 193 -7.91 12.33 5.30
CA GLN A 193 -8.48 11.32 6.20
C GLN A 193 -7.45 10.85 7.23
N ALA A 194 -6.21 10.56 6.81
CA ALA A 194 -5.12 10.19 7.71
C ALA A 194 -4.76 11.34 8.68
N ALA A 195 -4.67 12.58 8.18
CA ALA A 195 -4.30 13.75 8.98
C ALA A 195 -5.28 14.01 10.14
N ILE A 196 -6.59 13.79 9.94
CA ILE A 196 -7.62 14.02 10.97
C ILE A 196 -8.08 12.74 11.68
N ALA A 197 -7.51 11.58 11.35
CA ALA A 197 -7.96 10.27 11.81
C ALA A 197 -8.12 10.20 13.33
N ASN A 198 -7.17 10.75 14.07
CA ASN A 198 -7.16 10.70 15.53
C ASN A 198 -8.22 11.60 16.19
N LEU A 199 -8.77 12.56 15.46
CA LEU A 199 -9.84 13.46 15.89
C LEU A 199 -11.23 12.96 15.42
N ASN A 200 -11.29 12.00 14.48
CA ASN A 200 -12.54 11.51 13.91
C ASN A 200 -12.91 10.14 14.50
N PRO A 201 -14.00 10.03 15.29
CA PRO A 201 -14.48 8.74 15.80
C PRO A 201 -14.77 7.71 14.70
N GLY A 202 -15.32 8.16 13.57
CA GLY A 202 -15.67 7.34 12.40
C GLY A 202 -14.55 7.23 11.34
N ALA A 203 -13.27 7.41 11.71
CA ALA A 203 -12.18 7.40 10.73
C ALA A 203 -12.11 6.08 9.95
N GLU A 204 -12.15 6.16 8.64
CA GLU A 204 -12.01 5.02 7.71
C GLU A 204 -10.61 4.37 7.76
N THR A 205 -9.62 5.12 8.25
CA THR A 205 -8.26 4.60 8.50
C THR A 205 -8.16 3.70 9.73
N ARG A 206 -9.29 3.34 10.36
CA ARG A 206 -9.28 2.44 11.52
C ARG A 206 -8.87 1.03 11.09
N VAL A 207 -8.02 0.42 11.93
CA VAL A 207 -7.61 -0.99 11.84
C VAL A 207 -8.00 -1.69 13.13
N ASP A 208 -8.64 -2.84 13.05
CA ASP A 208 -8.86 -3.69 14.22
C ASP A 208 -7.61 -4.54 14.50
N ALA A 209 -6.66 -3.91 15.18
CA ALA A 209 -5.41 -4.58 15.57
C ALA A 209 -5.62 -5.66 16.65
N LYS A 210 -6.82 -5.77 17.23
CA LYS A 210 -7.12 -6.73 18.31
C LYS A 210 -7.85 -7.97 17.82
N ASN A 211 -8.34 -7.98 16.58
CA ASN A 211 -9.01 -9.17 16.04
C ASN A 211 -8.07 -10.38 16.12
N PRO A 212 -8.42 -11.45 16.84
CA PRO A 212 -7.58 -12.64 16.95
C PRO A 212 -7.36 -13.36 15.61
N ASP A 213 -8.27 -13.17 14.65
CA ASP A 213 -8.20 -13.75 13.31
C ASP A 213 -7.38 -12.91 12.31
N ARG A 214 -6.73 -11.82 12.79
CA ARG A 214 -5.88 -10.95 11.96
C ARG A 214 -4.80 -11.71 11.19
N GLY A 215 -4.34 -12.83 11.73
CA GLY A 215 -3.24 -13.57 11.16
C GLY A 215 -1.85 -12.92 11.41
N PRO A 216 -0.78 -13.52 10.87
CA PRO A 216 0.58 -12.98 10.92
C PRO A 216 0.73 -11.66 10.15
N LEU A 217 1.54 -10.75 10.69
CA LEU A 217 1.81 -9.44 10.10
C LEU A 217 3.32 -9.12 10.14
N LEU A 218 3.89 -8.81 8.99
CA LEU A 218 5.21 -8.20 8.86
C LEU A 218 5.05 -6.73 8.45
N ILE A 219 5.70 -5.84 9.17
CA ILE A 219 5.79 -4.42 8.82
C ILE A 219 7.23 -4.12 8.40
N PHE A 220 7.41 -3.52 7.24
CA PHE A 220 8.68 -2.93 6.84
C PHE A 220 8.70 -1.44 7.13
N THR A 221 9.89 -0.91 7.39
CA THR A 221 10.13 0.53 7.48
C THR A 221 11.47 0.90 6.85
N GLY A 222 11.47 1.85 5.91
CA GLY A 222 12.69 2.42 5.35
C GLY A 222 13.31 3.43 6.33
N GLU A 223 14.59 3.23 6.69
CA GLU A 223 15.29 4.09 7.65
C GLU A 223 15.24 5.59 7.28
N LYS A 224 15.32 5.89 5.97
CA LYS A 224 15.35 7.26 5.43
C LYS A 224 14.02 7.70 4.82
N ASP A 225 12.94 6.98 5.06
CA ASP A 225 11.63 7.31 4.50
C ASP A 225 11.15 8.70 4.99
N HIS A 226 10.86 9.60 4.05
CA HIS A 226 10.31 10.91 4.34
C HIS A 226 8.78 10.94 4.32
N ALA A 227 8.13 10.05 3.57
CA ALA A 227 6.65 9.98 3.49
C ALA A 227 6.07 9.30 4.74
N VAL A 228 6.64 8.15 5.13
CA VAL A 228 6.28 7.40 6.34
C VAL A 228 7.53 7.12 7.17
N PRO A 229 8.09 8.12 7.86
CA PRO A 229 9.30 7.94 8.66
C PRO A 229 9.18 6.82 9.69
N PRO A 230 10.30 6.17 10.08
CA PRO A 230 10.32 5.01 10.99
C PRO A 230 9.53 5.19 12.29
N ALA A 231 9.43 6.41 12.80
CA ALA A 231 8.64 6.69 14.00
C ALA A 231 7.16 6.32 13.84
N MET A 232 6.60 6.45 12.62
CA MET A 232 5.20 6.12 12.31
C MET A 232 5.02 4.61 12.20
N SER A 233 5.86 3.91 11.44
CA SER A 233 5.82 2.45 11.30
C SER A 233 6.09 1.74 12.63
N ASN A 234 7.04 2.23 13.42
CA ASN A 234 7.29 1.75 14.79
C ASN A 234 6.08 1.94 15.72
N ALA A 235 5.36 3.06 15.61
CA ALA A 235 4.15 3.28 16.40
C ALA A 235 3.00 2.36 15.95
N ALA A 236 2.88 2.10 14.65
CA ALA A 236 1.94 1.10 14.12
C ALA A 236 2.28 -0.30 14.65
N TYR A 237 3.54 -0.72 14.56
CA TYR A 237 4.03 -1.98 15.10
C TYR A 237 3.72 -2.13 16.60
N LYS A 238 3.99 -1.10 17.41
CA LYS A 238 3.71 -1.13 18.86
C LYS A 238 2.23 -1.37 19.18
N LYS A 239 1.31 -0.96 18.30
CA LYS A 239 -0.12 -1.24 18.44
C LYS A 239 -0.47 -2.65 17.99
N GLN A 240 0.10 -3.08 16.88
CA GLN A 240 -0.15 -4.39 16.28
C GLN A 240 0.44 -5.54 17.09
N LYS A 241 1.59 -5.36 17.74
CA LYS A 241 2.28 -6.42 18.51
C LYS A 241 1.52 -6.91 19.75
N HIS A 242 0.45 -6.22 20.17
CA HIS A 242 -0.42 -6.70 21.25
C HIS A 242 -1.44 -7.74 20.77
N ASN A 243 -1.53 -7.99 19.46
CA ASN A 243 -2.32 -9.08 18.92
C ASN A 243 -1.66 -10.43 19.26
N PRO A 244 -2.43 -11.51 19.55
CA PRO A 244 -1.87 -12.83 19.80
C PRO A 244 -1.15 -13.44 18.58
N GLY A 245 -1.50 -13.00 17.37
CA GLY A 245 -0.82 -13.43 16.14
C GLY A 245 0.58 -12.84 16.00
N VAL A 246 1.44 -13.54 15.26
CA VAL A 246 2.80 -13.10 14.96
C VAL A 246 2.80 -11.68 14.40
N THR A 247 3.66 -10.81 14.95
CA THR A 247 3.86 -9.45 14.45
C THR A 247 5.37 -9.16 14.43
N GLU A 248 5.90 -8.93 13.25
CA GLU A 248 7.32 -8.65 13.01
C GLU A 248 7.50 -7.25 12.45
N LEU A 249 8.66 -6.64 12.71
CA LEU A 249 9.09 -5.37 12.15
C LEU A 249 10.48 -5.56 11.54
N ALA A 250 10.64 -5.17 10.29
CA ALA A 250 11.92 -5.18 9.59
C ALA A 250 12.28 -3.75 9.16
N GLU A 251 13.38 -3.23 9.70
CA GLU A 251 13.95 -1.96 9.23
C GLU A 251 14.88 -2.21 8.05
N MET A 252 14.73 -1.39 7.01
CA MET A 252 15.52 -1.44 5.79
C MET A 252 16.54 -0.29 5.81
N PRO A 253 17.82 -0.58 6.15
CA PRO A 253 18.84 0.45 6.30
C PRO A 253 19.06 1.21 4.99
N ASN A 254 19.24 2.53 5.10
CA ASN A 254 19.48 3.44 3.97
C ASN A 254 18.38 3.48 2.90
N ARG A 255 17.19 2.91 3.14
CA ARG A 255 16.09 2.90 2.17
C ARG A 255 15.08 4.01 2.47
N GLY A 256 14.49 4.54 1.40
CA GLY A 256 13.39 5.51 1.43
C GLY A 256 12.06 4.86 1.09
N HIS A 257 11.05 5.69 0.72
CA HIS A 257 9.69 5.23 0.47
C HIS A 257 9.53 4.43 -0.84
N SER A 258 10.48 4.55 -1.79
CA SER A 258 10.45 3.86 -3.09
C SER A 258 10.85 2.38 -3.04
N LEU A 259 11.09 1.82 -1.88
CA LEU A 259 11.72 0.52 -1.66
C LEU A 259 11.02 -0.69 -2.31
N ILE A 260 9.81 -0.53 -2.84
CA ILE A 260 9.12 -1.57 -3.62
C ILE A 260 9.42 -1.51 -5.13
N ILE A 261 9.90 -0.36 -5.62
CA ILE A 261 10.14 -0.11 -7.05
C ILE A 261 11.57 0.28 -7.39
N ASP A 262 12.36 0.74 -6.43
CA ASP A 262 13.75 1.16 -6.65
C ASP A 262 14.70 -0.02 -6.93
N SER A 263 15.97 0.26 -7.23
CA SER A 263 16.98 -0.76 -7.57
C SER A 263 17.17 -1.84 -6.50
N GLY A 264 16.84 -1.57 -5.25
CA GLY A 264 16.92 -2.54 -4.15
C GLY A 264 15.61 -3.28 -3.84
N TRP A 265 14.58 -3.16 -4.65
CA TRP A 265 13.26 -3.76 -4.43
C TRP A 265 13.31 -5.26 -4.10
N ARG A 266 14.25 -5.98 -4.71
CA ARG A 266 14.37 -7.43 -4.60
C ARG A 266 14.61 -7.90 -3.19
N GLU A 267 15.40 -7.18 -2.40
CA GLU A 267 15.66 -7.53 -1.00
C GLU A 267 14.37 -7.50 -0.15
N VAL A 268 13.53 -6.49 -0.36
CA VAL A 268 12.24 -6.37 0.34
C VAL A 268 11.28 -7.46 -0.10
N ALA A 269 11.27 -7.75 -1.40
CA ALA A 269 10.42 -8.79 -1.99
C ALA A 269 10.80 -10.20 -1.49
N ASP A 270 12.10 -10.53 -1.44
CA ASP A 270 12.56 -11.83 -0.95
C ASP A 270 12.22 -12.03 0.54
N LYS A 271 12.42 -11.02 1.39
CA LYS A 271 12.02 -11.06 2.82
C LYS A 271 10.51 -11.20 2.97
N SER A 272 9.74 -10.54 2.13
CA SER A 272 8.27 -10.66 2.11
C SER A 272 7.83 -12.07 1.72
N LEU A 273 8.45 -12.65 0.70
CA LEU A 273 8.19 -14.01 0.24
C LEU A 273 8.56 -15.04 1.31
N GLU A 274 9.70 -14.88 1.99
CA GLU A 274 10.09 -15.74 3.11
C GLU A 274 9.07 -15.69 4.25
N PHE A 275 8.57 -14.50 4.58
CA PHE A 275 7.52 -14.35 5.59
C PHE A 275 6.23 -15.05 5.15
N VAL A 276 5.77 -14.81 3.93
CA VAL A 276 4.54 -15.42 3.39
C VAL A 276 4.65 -16.95 3.39
N LYS A 277 5.79 -17.53 2.97
CA LYS A 277 6.03 -18.99 2.98
C LYS A 277 5.90 -19.65 4.36
N ARG A 278 6.04 -18.90 5.43
CA ARG A 278 5.91 -19.44 6.81
C ARG A 278 4.45 -19.64 7.21
N PHE A 279 3.50 -18.96 6.55
CA PHE A 279 2.14 -18.81 7.07
C PHE A 279 1.02 -18.99 6.02
N ALA A 280 1.36 -19.02 4.71
CA ALA A 280 0.36 -19.08 3.65
C ALA A 280 0.74 -20.01 2.48
#